data_b1ed305f55a14ea0aafd7c5f5492f65e
#
_entry.id   b1ed305f55a14ea0aafd7c5f5492f65e
#
_cell.length_a   1.000
_cell.length_b   1.000
_cell.length_c   1.000
_cell.angle_alpha   90.00
_cell.angle_beta   90.00
_cell.angle_gamma   90.00
#
_symmetry.space_group_name_H-M   'P 1'
#
loop_
_entity.id
_entity.type
_entity.pdbx_description
1 polymer ?
#
loop_
_entity_poly.entity_id
_entity_poly.type
_entity_poly.pdbx_seq_one_letter_code
_entity_poly.pdbx_strand_id
1 'polypeptide(L)' 'MKNQPSFTLPKLRRLQEAYSAAVSHKKVSFMFDGKEYLTEYAKHLIEYLAVVLVLISGQHLQRS' A
#
# COMPACT_ATOMS: atom_id res chain seq x y z
N MET A 1 1.40 -21.35 4.01
CA MET A 1 1.25 -21.10 3.99
C MET A 1 0.77 -20.43 3.70
N LYS A 2 0.54 -20.21 3.65
CA LYS A 2 -0.08 -19.66 3.35
C LYS A 2 -0.38 -18.63 3.83
N ASN A 3 -0.39 -18.18 4.32
CA ASN A 3 -0.77 -17.22 4.91
C ASN A 3 0.06 -16.17 5.02
N GLN A 4 0.81 -15.84 4.31
CA GLN A 4 1.60 -14.87 4.39
C GLN A 4 0.96 -13.69 4.00
N PRO A 5 0.82 -12.69 4.71
CA PRO A 5 0.20 -11.48 4.35
C PRO A 5 1.18 -10.75 3.55
N SER A 6 1.23 -10.85 2.35
CA SER A 6 2.15 -10.06 1.62
C SER A 6 1.41 -9.06 0.80
N PHE A 7 2.00 -7.91 0.58
CA PHE A 7 1.45 -6.91 -0.28
C PHE A 7 2.07 -7.05 -1.64
N THR A 8 1.25 -7.28 -2.63
CA THR A 8 1.70 -7.34 -4.00
C THR A 8 1.43 -6.00 -4.64
N LEU A 9 1.93 -5.80 -5.83
CA LEU A 9 1.70 -4.56 -6.54
C LEU A 9 0.22 -4.31 -6.78
N PRO A 10 -0.57 -5.29 -7.20
CA PRO A 10 -1.99 -5.05 -7.36
C PRO A 10 -2.68 -4.66 -6.06
N LYS A 11 -2.26 -5.25 -4.96
CA LYS A 11 -2.87 -4.91 -3.70
C LYS A 11 -2.48 -3.51 -3.26
N LEU A 12 -1.23 -3.14 -3.47
CA LEU A 12 -0.78 -1.80 -3.15
C LEU A 12 -1.54 -0.77 -3.97
N ARG A 13 -1.79 -1.07 -5.23
CA ARG A 13 -2.52 -0.17 -6.07
C ARG A 13 -3.93 0.03 -5.56
N ARG A 14 -4.60 -1.02 -5.11
CA ARG A 14 -5.94 -0.90 -4.57
C ARG A 14 -5.94 -0.11 -3.28
N LEU A 15 -4.91 -0.28 -2.46
CA LEU A 15 -4.80 0.48 -1.24
C LEU A 15 -4.64 1.97 -1.56
N GLN A 16 -3.82 2.27 -2.58
CA GLN A 16 -3.64 3.65 -2.99
C GLN A 16 -4.95 4.26 -3.47
N GLU A 17 -5.75 3.50 -4.18
CA GLU A 17 -7.02 4.00 -4.66
C GLU A 17 -7.97 4.26 -3.49
N ALA A 18 -8.01 3.36 -2.52
CA ALA A 18 -8.87 3.54 -1.37
C ALA A 18 -8.42 4.76 -0.57
N TYR A 19 -7.11 4.93 -0.42
CA TYR A 19 -6.55 6.06 0.29
C TYR A 19 -6.91 7.36 -0.44
N SER A 20 -6.76 7.37 -1.74
CA SER A 20 -7.03 8.54 -2.54
C SER A 20 -8.49 8.97 -2.40
N ALA A 21 -9.39 8.00 -2.42
CA ALA A 21 -10.80 8.29 -2.25
C ALA A 21 -11.06 8.85 -0.85
N ALA A 22 -10.41 8.29 0.16
CA ALA A 22 -10.59 8.76 1.52
C ALA A 22 -10.13 10.21 1.65
N VAL A 23 -9.00 10.53 1.05
CA VAL A 23 -8.48 11.89 1.09
C VAL A 23 -9.42 12.84 0.37
N SER A 24 -9.93 12.40 -0.77
CA SER A 24 -10.83 13.21 -1.56
C SER A 24 -12.10 13.54 -0.79
N HIS A 25 -12.58 12.61 0.03
CA HIS A 25 -13.76 12.81 0.82
C HIS A 25 -13.44 13.33 2.22
N LYS A 26 -12.19 13.65 2.48
CA LYS A 26 -11.74 14.18 3.76
C LYS A 26 -12.09 13.25 4.91
N LYS A 27 -11.90 11.97 4.70
CA LYS A 27 -12.19 11.00 5.74
C LYS A 27 -10.97 10.75 6.59
N VAL A 28 -11.20 10.51 7.86
CA VAL A 28 -10.11 10.23 8.79
C VAL A 28 -9.68 8.79 8.68
N SER A 29 -10.59 7.93 8.28
CA SER A 29 -10.28 6.52 8.13
C SER A 29 -11.10 5.92 7.01
N PHE A 30 -10.75 4.73 6.61
CA PHE A 30 -11.47 4.04 5.56
C PHE A 30 -11.28 2.53 5.72
N MET A 31 -12.16 1.77 5.09
CA MET A 31 -12.07 0.32 5.16
C MET A 31 -11.32 -0.19 3.93
N PHE A 32 -10.43 -1.12 4.15
CA PHE A 32 -9.74 -1.75 3.06
C PHE A 32 -9.46 -3.19 3.44
N ASP A 33 -9.88 -4.11 2.58
CA ASP A 33 -9.61 -5.53 2.79
C ASP A 33 -10.13 -5.99 4.15
N GLY A 34 -11.30 -5.48 4.53
CA GLY A 34 -11.91 -5.89 5.79
C GLY A 34 -11.35 -5.27 7.04
N LYS A 35 -10.42 -4.33 6.90
CA LYS A 35 -9.84 -3.67 8.04
C LYS A 35 -9.98 -2.18 7.92
N GLU A 36 -10.06 -1.52 9.05
CA GLU A 36 -10.15 -0.08 9.06
C GLU A 36 -8.75 0.49 9.17
N TYR A 37 -8.43 1.44 8.30
CA TYR A 37 -7.14 2.09 8.30
C TYR A 37 -7.34 3.58 8.54
N LEU A 38 -6.51 4.15 9.37
CA LEU A 38 -6.51 5.60 9.51
C LEU A 38 -5.84 6.16 8.25
N THR A 39 -6.42 7.21 7.73
CA THR A 39 -5.94 7.79 6.48
C THR A 39 -4.47 8.19 6.59
N GLU A 40 -4.11 8.77 7.73
CA GLU A 40 -2.73 9.18 7.90
C GLU A 40 -1.79 7.99 8.00
N TYR A 41 -2.23 6.93 8.66
CA TYR A 41 -1.41 5.73 8.73
C TYR A 41 -1.26 5.12 7.34
N ALA A 42 -2.33 5.11 6.55
CA ALA A 42 -2.27 4.55 5.22
C ALA A 42 -1.30 5.31 4.34
N LYS A 43 -1.21 6.62 4.52
CA LYS A 43 -0.27 7.41 3.75
C LYS A 43 1.15 6.91 3.97
N HIS A 44 1.53 6.73 5.24
CA HIS A 44 2.88 6.27 5.55
C HIS A 44 3.09 4.84 5.11
N LEU A 45 2.07 4.01 5.27
CA LEU A 45 2.18 2.62 4.85
C LEU A 45 2.40 2.51 3.35
N ILE A 46 1.67 3.29 2.58
CA ILE A 46 1.82 3.27 1.13
C ILE A 46 3.22 3.72 0.74
N GLU A 47 3.71 4.77 1.38
CA GLU A 47 5.05 5.25 1.08
C GLU A 47 6.10 4.19 1.40
N TYR A 48 5.94 3.54 2.54
CA TYR A 48 6.86 2.52 2.94
C TYR A 48 6.85 1.34 1.97
N LEU A 49 5.65 0.87 1.60
CA LEU A 49 5.54 -0.27 0.71
C LEU A 49 6.06 0.06 -0.68
N ALA A 50 5.84 1.29 -1.13
CA ALA A 50 6.33 1.70 -2.43
C ALA A 50 7.85 1.67 -2.46
N VAL A 51 8.48 2.14 -1.39
CA VAL A 51 9.93 2.15 -1.32
C VAL A 51 10.46 0.72 -1.29
N VAL A 52 9.83 -0.14 -0.49
CA VAL A 52 10.27 -1.51 -0.38
C VAL A 52 10.17 -2.22 -1.74
N LEU A 53 9.06 -2.02 -2.43
CA LEU A 53 8.88 -2.67 -3.72
C LEU A 53 9.88 -2.15 -4.75
N VAL A 54 10.16 -0.86 -4.70
CA VAL A 54 11.11 -0.28 -5.62
C VAL A 54 12.51 -0.80 -5.34
N LEU A 55 12.86 -0.93 -4.08
CA LEU A 55 14.18 -1.44 -3.74
C LEU A 55 14.37 -2.87 -4.21
N ILE A 56 13.34 -3.68 -4.04
CA ILE A 56 13.42 -5.05 -4.48
C ILE A 56 13.53 -5.12 -5.98
N SER A 57 12.73 -4.34 -6.69
CA SER A 57 12.79 -4.31 -8.14
C SER A 57 14.09 -3.72 -8.61
N GLY A 58 14.55 -2.69 -7.94
CA GLY A 58 15.77 -2.03 -8.32
C GLY A 58 16.97 -2.93 -8.23
N GLN A 59 17.01 -3.73 -7.17
CA GLN A 59 18.08 -4.65 -7.04
C GLN A 59 18.08 -5.63 -8.17
N HIS A 60 16.90 -6.09 -8.55
CA HIS A 60 16.80 -7.02 -9.60
C HIS A 60 17.22 -6.40 -10.91
N LEU A 61 16.82 -5.19 -11.14
CA LEU A 61 17.17 -4.51 -12.35
C LEU A 61 18.62 -4.19 -12.44
N GLN A 62 19.24 -3.87 -11.33
CA GLN A 62 20.58 -3.53 -11.35
C GLN A 62 21.42 -4.62 -11.81
N ARG A 63 21.02 -5.80 -11.69
CA ARG A 63 21.78 -6.83 -12.04
C ARG A 63 21.92 -6.91 -13.43
N SER A 64 21.17 -6.39 -14.18
CA SER A 64 21.25 -6.60 -15.56
C SER A 64 22.42 -6.03 -16.24
#